data_64c1084963b8d496451ed43da8621424
#
_entry.id   64c1084963b8d496451ed43da8621424
#
_cell.length_a   1.000
_cell.length_b   1.000
_cell.length_c   1.000
_cell.angle_alpha   90.00
_cell.angle_beta   90.00
_cell.angle_gamma   90.00
#
_symmetry.space_group_name_H-M   'P 1'
#
loop_
_entity.id
_entity.type
_entity.pdbx_description
1 polymer ?
#
loop_
_entity_poly.entity_id
_entity_poly.type
_entity_poly.pdbx_seq_one_letter_code
_entity_poly.pdbx_strand_id
1 'polypeptide(L)'
;MGGHITQGVSIFLALFYMDNSFFAYLQQLELMAFFSGYPMLYAVVFFVAGNRQLKKNTAARLVAALPLSYALVGTFFLGFQLKKLYPDYSLAHIHLSMQQPWLVVWGLLAVLFWVSYFAKKTVWSLLHSFIFFFFLLKDFVLQSSRTSDGNIIANDMKMYTASLLLNLCAFAVTALLYFPIIYLKKRQHS
;
A
#
# COMPACT_ATOMS: atom_id res chain seq x y z
N MET A 1 20.50 23.84 43.58
CA MET A 1 20.99 22.67 42.83
C MET A 1 19.87 21.87 42.15
N GLY A 2 18.76 22.47 41.78
CA GLY A 2 17.59 21.76 41.21
C GLY A 2 17.35 21.95 39.71
N GLY A 3 18.13 22.78 39.01
CA GLY A 3 17.84 23.17 37.63
C GLY A 3 18.35 22.23 36.50
N HIS A 4 19.34 21.40 36.80
CA HIS A 4 19.94 20.54 35.75
C HIS A 4 19.21 19.19 35.50
N ILE A 5 18.48 18.70 36.51
CA ILE A 5 17.76 17.42 36.38
C ILE A 5 16.49 17.58 35.52
N THR A 6 15.80 18.70 35.63
CA THR A 6 14.59 19.00 34.87
C THR A 6 14.88 19.23 33.38
N GLN A 7 16.01 19.83 33.02
CA GLN A 7 16.39 19.98 31.59
C GLN A 7 16.75 18.64 30.93
N GLY A 8 17.46 17.75 31.63
CA GLY A 8 17.80 16.42 31.08
C GLY A 8 16.57 15.55 30.80
N VAL A 9 15.59 15.57 31.70
CA VAL A 9 14.33 14.84 31.54
C VAL A 9 13.50 15.42 30.38
N SER A 10 13.48 16.74 30.24
CA SER A 10 12.76 17.43 29.16
C SER A 10 13.36 17.13 27.78
N ILE A 11 14.69 17.10 27.69
CA ILE A 11 15.40 16.74 26.43
C ILE A 11 15.19 15.25 26.10
N PHE A 12 15.24 14.37 27.11
CA PHE A 12 15.01 12.95 26.93
C PHE A 12 13.56 12.65 26.47
N LEU A 13 12.56 13.30 27.06
CA LEU A 13 11.16 13.21 26.65
C LEU A 13 10.94 13.79 25.24
N ALA A 14 11.60 14.87 24.89
CA ALA A 14 11.54 15.46 23.55
C ALA A 14 12.17 14.55 22.51
N LEU A 15 13.30 13.92 22.78
CA LEU A 15 13.94 12.93 21.93
C LEU A 15 13.06 11.68 21.76
N PHE A 16 12.45 11.21 22.83
CA PHE A 16 11.54 10.05 22.79
C PHE A 16 10.26 10.35 22.01
N TYR A 17 9.74 11.58 22.13
CA TYR A 17 8.57 12.03 21.36
C TYR A 17 8.91 12.23 19.87
N MET A 18 10.09 12.75 19.55
CA MET A 18 10.57 12.87 18.16
C MET A 18 10.80 11.49 17.53
N ASP A 19 11.31 10.52 18.30
CA ASP A 19 11.56 9.16 17.82
C ASP A 19 10.24 8.46 17.46
N ASN A 20 9.21 8.56 18.27
CA ASN A 20 7.89 8.02 17.98
C ASN A 20 7.24 8.68 16.75
N SER A 21 7.41 9.98 16.56
CA SER A 21 6.93 10.69 15.38
C SER A 21 7.64 10.24 14.11
N PHE A 22 8.95 10.01 14.17
CA PHE A 22 9.74 9.54 13.06
C PHE A 22 9.36 8.11 12.66
N PHE A 23 9.20 7.19 13.61
CA PHE A 23 8.76 5.82 13.34
C PHE A 23 7.33 5.77 12.80
N ALA A 24 6.43 6.61 13.30
CA ALA A 24 5.07 6.73 12.75
C ALA A 24 5.09 7.19 11.28
N TYR A 25 5.95 8.14 10.95
CA TYR A 25 6.13 8.61 9.58
C TYR A 25 6.73 7.53 8.67
N LEU A 26 7.75 6.78 9.13
CA LEU A 26 8.30 5.65 8.39
C LEU A 26 7.23 4.59 8.11
N GLN A 27 6.40 4.29 9.09
CA GLN A 27 5.30 3.33 8.92
C GLN A 27 4.27 3.81 7.89
N GLN A 28 3.97 5.11 7.86
CA GLN A 28 3.10 5.70 6.83
C GLN A 28 3.74 5.60 5.43
N LEU A 29 5.05 5.87 5.30
CA LEU A 29 5.78 5.71 4.05
C LEU A 29 5.78 4.26 3.55
N GLU A 30 5.95 3.28 4.45
CA GLU A 30 5.86 1.86 4.11
C GLU A 30 4.50 1.52 3.48
N LEU A 31 3.41 1.95 4.10
CA LEU A 31 2.05 1.74 3.60
C LEU A 31 1.80 2.42 2.25
N MET A 32 2.29 3.66 2.10
CA MET A 32 2.20 4.38 0.83
C MET A 32 2.98 3.66 -0.28
N ALA A 33 4.17 3.11 0.03
CA ALA A 33 4.99 2.36 -0.93
C ALA A 33 4.30 1.09 -1.45
N PHE A 34 3.42 0.46 -0.67
CA PHE A 34 2.65 -0.70 -1.13
C PHE A 34 1.40 -0.31 -1.91
N PHE A 35 0.62 0.66 -1.45
CA PHE A 35 -0.77 0.81 -1.88
C PHE A 35 -1.08 2.09 -2.67
N SER A 36 -0.27 3.17 -2.56
CA SER A 36 -0.60 4.46 -3.17
C SER A 36 -0.60 4.47 -4.71
N GLY A 37 0.14 3.57 -5.35
CA GLY A 37 0.21 3.45 -6.81
C GLY A 37 -0.98 2.72 -7.43
N TYR A 38 -1.78 1.99 -6.65
CA TYR A 38 -2.87 1.19 -7.17
C TYR A 38 -3.99 2.01 -7.85
N PRO A 39 -4.44 3.18 -7.34
CA PRO A 39 -5.46 3.97 -8.02
C PRO A 39 -5.05 4.40 -9.44
N MET A 40 -3.77 4.69 -9.66
CA MET A 40 -3.26 5.02 -11.00
C MET A 40 -3.29 3.79 -11.92
N LEU A 41 -2.84 2.63 -11.44
CA LEU A 41 -2.95 1.37 -12.17
C LEU A 41 -4.41 1.06 -12.54
N TYR A 42 -5.33 1.24 -11.59
CA TYR A 42 -6.75 1.04 -11.79
C TYR A 42 -7.28 1.94 -12.92
N ALA A 43 -6.95 3.24 -12.90
CA ALA A 43 -7.35 4.19 -13.94
C ALA A 43 -6.81 3.79 -15.30
N VAL A 44 -5.54 3.40 -15.41
CA VAL A 44 -4.91 2.96 -16.66
C VAL A 44 -5.59 1.70 -17.20
N VAL A 45 -5.84 0.69 -16.35
CA VAL A 45 -6.51 -0.54 -16.79
C VAL A 45 -7.94 -0.28 -17.25
N PHE A 46 -8.68 0.60 -16.56
CA PHE A 46 -10.03 0.98 -17.01
C PHE A 46 -10.01 1.76 -18.31
N PHE A 47 -9.04 2.65 -18.50
CA PHE A 47 -8.87 3.37 -19.77
C PHE A 47 -8.57 2.41 -20.92
N VAL A 48 -7.65 1.47 -20.72
CA VAL A 48 -7.30 0.45 -21.73
C VAL A 48 -8.49 -0.48 -21.99
N ALA A 49 -9.20 -0.92 -20.95
CA ALA A 49 -10.36 -1.79 -21.07
C ALA A 49 -11.55 -1.09 -21.78
N GLY A 50 -11.66 0.23 -21.66
CA GLY A 50 -12.67 1.05 -22.35
C GLY A 50 -12.38 1.27 -23.84
N ASN A 51 -11.19 0.91 -24.32
CA ASN A 51 -10.83 1.07 -25.73
C ASN A 51 -11.68 0.13 -26.61
N ARG A 52 -12.36 0.70 -27.60
CA ARG A 52 -13.25 -0.02 -28.54
C ARG A 52 -12.54 -1.10 -29.35
N GLN A 53 -11.22 -1.03 -29.51
CA GLN A 53 -10.42 -2.03 -30.22
C GLN A 53 -10.20 -3.32 -29.41
N LEU A 54 -10.36 -3.25 -28.09
CA LEU A 54 -10.14 -4.41 -27.23
C LEU A 54 -11.39 -5.32 -27.23
N LYS A 55 -11.17 -6.64 -27.43
CA LYS A 55 -12.27 -7.61 -27.34
C LYS A 55 -12.90 -7.55 -25.93
N LYS A 56 -14.23 -7.45 -25.86
CA LYS A 56 -15.02 -7.34 -24.61
C LYS A 56 -14.60 -8.38 -23.55
N ASN A 57 -14.31 -9.62 -23.99
CA ASN A 57 -13.87 -10.68 -23.07
C ASN A 57 -12.47 -10.42 -22.48
N THR A 58 -11.55 -9.80 -23.23
CA THR A 58 -10.21 -9.45 -22.74
C THR A 58 -10.30 -8.27 -21.77
N ALA A 59 -11.09 -7.25 -22.11
CA ALA A 59 -11.35 -6.12 -21.22
C ALA A 59 -11.91 -6.58 -19.87
N ALA A 60 -12.94 -7.43 -19.87
CA ALA A 60 -13.53 -7.98 -18.65
C ALA A 60 -12.52 -8.76 -17.79
N ARG A 61 -11.61 -9.51 -18.42
CA ARG A 61 -10.56 -10.26 -17.72
C ARG A 61 -9.51 -9.35 -17.10
N LEU A 62 -9.09 -8.29 -17.79
CA LEU A 62 -8.16 -7.29 -17.24
C LEU A 62 -8.74 -6.63 -16.01
N VAL A 63 -10.02 -6.22 -16.09
CA VAL A 63 -10.70 -5.60 -14.94
C VAL A 63 -10.85 -6.59 -13.77
N ALA A 64 -11.16 -7.86 -14.05
CA ALA A 64 -11.27 -8.90 -13.02
C ALA A 64 -9.93 -9.24 -12.34
N ALA A 65 -8.79 -9.01 -13.00
CA ALA A 65 -7.47 -9.23 -12.45
C ALA A 65 -7.07 -8.13 -11.43
N LEU A 66 -7.70 -6.95 -11.47
CA LEU A 66 -7.36 -5.83 -10.59
C LEU A 66 -7.47 -6.16 -9.09
N PRO A 67 -8.61 -6.65 -8.56
CA PRO A 67 -8.69 -6.98 -7.13
C PRO A 67 -7.74 -8.08 -6.71
N LEU A 68 -7.47 -9.05 -7.60
CA LEU A 68 -6.52 -10.13 -7.33
C LEU A 68 -5.08 -9.62 -7.26
N SER A 69 -4.69 -8.70 -8.16
CA SER A 69 -3.39 -8.05 -8.08
C SER A 69 -3.23 -7.23 -6.80
N TYR A 70 -4.30 -6.56 -6.37
CA TYR A 70 -4.33 -5.83 -5.12
C TYR A 70 -4.18 -6.76 -3.90
N ALA A 71 -4.85 -7.91 -3.91
CA ALA A 71 -4.68 -8.95 -2.90
C ALA A 71 -3.24 -9.48 -2.85
N LEU A 72 -2.58 -9.63 -4.01
CA LEU A 72 -1.18 -10.03 -4.08
C LEU A 72 -0.27 -9.00 -3.41
N VAL A 73 -0.48 -7.70 -3.67
CA VAL A 73 0.24 -6.63 -2.98
C VAL A 73 -0.01 -6.68 -1.47
N GLY A 74 -1.26 -6.91 -1.04
CA GLY A 74 -1.62 -7.13 0.36
C GLY A 74 -0.87 -8.31 0.99
N THR A 75 -0.68 -9.39 0.24
CA THR A 75 0.10 -10.55 0.69
C THR A 75 1.59 -10.22 0.86
N PHE A 76 2.17 -9.43 -0.04
CA PHE A 76 3.54 -8.94 0.11
C PHE A 76 3.67 -8.01 1.31
N PHE A 77 2.69 -7.14 1.54
CA PHE A 77 2.64 -6.30 2.73
C PHE A 77 2.57 -7.13 4.01
N LEU A 78 1.73 -8.17 4.07
CA LEU A 78 1.67 -9.09 5.19
C LEU A 78 3.04 -9.76 5.43
N GLY A 79 3.69 -10.29 4.39
CA GLY A 79 5.02 -10.88 4.48
C GLY A 79 6.06 -9.88 4.98
N PHE A 80 5.98 -8.62 4.55
CA PHE A 80 6.84 -7.55 5.03
C PHE A 80 6.64 -7.26 6.52
N GLN A 81 5.40 -7.18 7.00
CA GLN A 81 5.10 -6.98 8.42
C GLN A 81 5.58 -8.17 9.27
N LEU A 82 5.37 -9.40 8.81
CA LEU A 82 5.89 -10.59 9.49
C LEU A 82 7.42 -10.60 9.57
N LYS A 83 8.10 -10.21 8.50
CA LYS A 83 9.56 -10.06 8.49
C LYS A 83 10.04 -9.01 9.49
N LYS A 84 9.32 -7.89 9.61
CA LYS A 84 9.66 -6.80 10.54
C LYS A 84 9.55 -7.23 12.00
N LEU A 85 8.63 -8.14 12.30
CA LEU A 85 8.45 -8.70 13.65
C LEU A 85 9.43 -9.81 14.00
N TYR A 86 10.14 -10.40 13.03
CA TYR A 86 11.14 -11.44 13.27
C TYR A 86 12.39 -10.87 13.96
N PRO A 87 13.03 -11.58 14.90
CA PRO A 87 12.69 -12.92 15.41
C PRO A 87 11.72 -12.93 16.61
N ASP A 88 11.40 -11.80 17.19
CA ASP A 88 10.60 -11.69 18.40
C ASP A 88 9.16 -11.28 18.10
N TYR A 89 8.25 -12.24 18.19
CA TYR A 89 6.80 -12.03 17.99
C TYR A 89 6.06 -11.72 19.30
N SER A 90 6.77 -11.22 20.33
CA SER A 90 6.13 -10.84 21.59
C SER A 90 5.17 -9.65 21.42
N LEU A 91 4.12 -9.60 22.23
CA LEU A 91 3.16 -8.48 22.21
C LEU A 91 3.84 -7.15 22.51
N ALA A 92 4.89 -7.15 23.36
CA ALA A 92 5.66 -5.95 23.66
C ALA A 92 6.39 -5.43 22.41
N HIS A 93 7.03 -6.32 21.63
CA HIS A 93 7.72 -5.94 20.39
C HIS A 93 6.73 -5.48 19.30
N ILE A 94 5.57 -6.14 19.18
CA ILE A 94 4.51 -5.73 18.27
C ILE A 94 4.04 -4.32 18.59
N HIS A 95 3.81 -4.00 19.86
CA HIS A 95 3.36 -2.67 20.28
C HIS A 95 4.42 -1.59 20.03
N LEU A 96 5.71 -1.90 20.24
CA LEU A 96 6.80 -0.99 19.92
C LEU A 96 7.00 -0.77 18.43
N SER A 97 6.81 -1.82 17.62
CA SER A 97 7.00 -1.76 16.15
C SER A 97 5.82 -1.14 15.40
N MET A 98 4.63 -1.09 16.02
CA MET A 98 3.40 -0.58 15.42
C MET A 98 2.96 0.73 16.06
N GLN A 99 3.47 1.85 15.58
CA GLN A 99 3.10 3.18 16.08
C GLN A 99 1.67 3.59 15.68
N GLN A 100 1.21 3.10 14.53
CA GLN A 100 -0.14 3.35 14.01
C GLN A 100 -0.82 2.01 13.66
N PRO A 101 -1.24 1.22 14.66
CA PRO A 101 -1.74 -0.13 14.45
C PRO A 101 -2.98 -0.18 13.56
N TRP A 102 -3.83 0.84 13.62
CA TRP A 102 -5.02 0.93 12.78
C TRP A 102 -4.69 1.01 11.28
N LEU A 103 -3.62 1.72 10.89
CA LEU A 103 -3.15 1.79 9.50
C LEU A 103 -2.61 0.46 9.01
N VAL A 104 -1.85 -0.26 9.86
CA VAL A 104 -1.35 -1.59 9.52
C VAL A 104 -2.51 -2.58 9.34
N VAL A 105 -3.46 -2.58 10.27
CA VAL A 105 -4.67 -3.40 10.16
C VAL A 105 -5.43 -3.06 8.88
N TRP A 106 -5.59 -1.77 8.56
CA TRP A 106 -6.22 -1.34 7.32
C TRP A 106 -5.46 -1.88 6.10
N GLY A 107 -4.15 -1.77 6.05
CA GLY A 107 -3.34 -2.34 4.95
C GLY A 107 -3.48 -3.87 4.83
N LEU A 108 -3.55 -4.58 5.95
CA LEU A 108 -3.73 -6.04 5.98
C LEU A 108 -5.10 -6.48 5.44
N LEU A 109 -6.13 -5.63 5.53
CA LEU A 109 -7.44 -5.93 4.93
C LEU A 109 -7.36 -6.11 3.40
N ALA A 110 -6.30 -5.64 2.75
CA ALA A 110 -6.08 -5.90 1.32
C ALA A 110 -5.99 -7.40 1.00
N VAL A 111 -5.58 -8.26 1.95
CA VAL A 111 -5.56 -9.72 1.79
C VAL A 111 -6.97 -10.29 1.61
N LEU A 112 -8.01 -9.64 2.13
CA LEU A 112 -9.39 -10.11 1.97
C LEU A 112 -9.87 -10.15 0.52
N PHE A 113 -9.19 -9.44 -0.40
CA PHE A 113 -9.52 -9.49 -1.82
C PHE A 113 -9.17 -10.83 -2.49
N TRP A 114 -8.52 -11.78 -1.79
CA TRP A 114 -8.46 -13.18 -2.20
C TRP A 114 -9.81 -13.88 -2.07
N VAL A 115 -10.68 -13.43 -1.17
CA VAL A 115 -12.02 -14.00 -1.03
C VAL A 115 -12.88 -13.60 -2.22
N SER A 116 -13.53 -14.57 -2.85
CA SER A 116 -14.32 -14.40 -4.07
C SER A 116 -15.41 -13.32 -3.97
N TYR A 117 -15.92 -13.04 -2.78
CA TYR A 117 -16.91 -12.00 -2.54
C TYR A 117 -16.33 -10.61 -2.82
N PHE A 118 -15.14 -10.31 -2.29
CA PHE A 118 -14.46 -9.02 -2.47
C PHE A 118 -13.80 -8.92 -3.85
N ALA A 119 -13.25 -10.03 -4.36
CA ALA A 119 -12.63 -10.10 -5.70
C ALA A 119 -13.59 -9.71 -6.84
N LYS A 120 -14.89 -9.95 -6.68
CA LYS A 120 -15.90 -9.56 -7.68
C LYS A 120 -16.22 -8.08 -7.70
N LYS A 121 -15.91 -7.36 -6.62
CA LYS A 121 -16.25 -5.94 -6.46
C LYS A 121 -15.01 -5.08 -6.65
N THR A 122 -14.62 -4.84 -7.89
CA THR A 122 -13.41 -4.08 -8.27
C THR A 122 -13.34 -2.69 -7.66
N VAL A 123 -14.48 -2.01 -7.47
CA VAL A 123 -14.54 -0.68 -6.88
C VAL A 123 -14.08 -0.68 -5.42
N TRP A 124 -14.29 -1.77 -4.68
CA TRP A 124 -13.88 -1.84 -3.27
C TRP A 124 -12.36 -1.81 -3.10
N SER A 125 -11.61 -2.45 -4.00
CA SER A 125 -10.15 -2.38 -3.96
C SER A 125 -9.64 -0.96 -4.24
N LEU A 126 -10.31 -0.24 -5.15
CA LEU A 126 -10.02 1.17 -5.40
C LEU A 126 -10.29 2.03 -4.15
N LEU A 127 -11.49 1.92 -3.56
CA LEU A 127 -11.86 2.69 -2.37
C LEU A 127 -10.90 2.43 -1.20
N HIS A 128 -10.52 1.16 -0.99
CA HIS A 128 -9.59 0.78 0.05
C HIS A 128 -8.20 1.42 -0.17
N SER A 129 -7.69 1.41 -1.41
CA SER A 129 -6.39 1.98 -1.74
C SER A 129 -6.38 3.52 -1.75
N PHE A 130 -7.55 4.14 -1.94
CA PHE A 130 -7.68 5.60 -2.02
C PHE A 130 -7.24 6.30 -0.72
N ILE A 131 -7.40 5.65 0.43
CA ILE A 131 -6.93 6.17 1.72
C ILE A 131 -5.42 6.40 1.70
N PHE A 132 -4.65 5.45 1.18
CA PHE A 132 -3.19 5.57 1.10
C PHE A 132 -2.75 6.61 0.05
N PHE A 133 -3.47 6.70 -1.06
CA PHE A 133 -3.25 7.74 -2.05
C PHE A 133 -3.57 9.14 -1.49
N PHE A 134 -4.61 9.25 -0.66
CA PHE A 134 -4.95 10.50 0.00
C PHE A 134 -3.87 10.96 0.98
N PHE A 135 -3.26 10.05 1.74
CA PHE A 135 -2.12 10.39 2.59
C PHE A 135 -0.95 10.93 1.77
N LEU A 136 -0.61 10.29 0.66
CA LEU A 136 0.43 10.78 -0.24
C LEU A 136 0.11 12.17 -0.79
N LEU A 137 -1.13 12.39 -1.23
CA LEU A 137 -1.56 13.69 -1.75
C LEU A 137 -1.54 14.78 -0.67
N LYS A 138 -1.98 14.45 0.54
CA LYS A 138 -1.92 15.35 1.71
C LYS A 138 -0.48 15.76 2.00
N ASP A 139 0.44 14.80 2.06
CA ASP A 139 1.85 15.07 2.34
C ASP A 139 2.46 15.93 1.24
N PHE A 140 2.19 15.65 -0.02
CA PHE A 140 2.62 16.45 -1.15
C PHE A 140 2.13 17.89 -1.08
N VAL A 141 0.83 18.11 -0.78
CA VAL A 141 0.24 19.47 -0.66
C VAL A 141 0.85 20.23 0.51
N LEU A 142 1.01 19.58 1.69
CA LEU A 142 1.59 20.21 2.86
C LEU A 142 3.07 20.59 2.64
N GLN A 143 3.82 19.78 1.92
CA GLN A 143 5.22 20.04 1.61
C GLN A 143 5.37 21.13 0.54
N SER A 144 4.50 21.14 -0.47
CA SER A 144 4.48 22.21 -1.48
C SER A 144 4.16 23.59 -0.88
N SER A 145 3.43 23.61 0.24
CA SER A 145 3.09 24.86 0.96
C SER A 145 4.20 25.34 1.90
N ARG A 146 5.11 24.46 2.28
CA ARG A 146 6.26 24.80 3.10
C ARG A 146 7.45 24.99 2.17
N THR A 147 8.01 26.19 2.09
CA THR A 147 9.20 26.57 1.31
C THR A 147 10.48 25.81 1.72
N SER A 148 10.37 24.58 2.12
CA SER A 148 11.41 23.78 2.75
C SER A 148 11.79 22.58 1.88
N ASP A 149 13.08 22.49 1.64
CA ASP A 149 13.86 21.33 1.18
C ASP A 149 13.25 20.40 0.11
N GLY A 150 13.63 20.63 -1.15
CA GLY A 150 13.30 19.77 -2.29
C GLY A 150 13.60 18.27 -2.11
N ASN A 151 14.35 17.91 -1.07
CA ASN A 151 14.70 16.52 -0.72
C ASN A 151 13.48 15.69 -0.26
N ILE A 152 12.50 16.29 0.43
CA ILE A 152 11.34 15.57 0.94
C ILE A 152 10.37 15.25 -0.20
N ILE A 153 10.10 16.24 -1.06
CA ILE A 153 9.27 16.03 -2.28
C ILE A 153 9.87 14.95 -3.17
N ALA A 154 11.19 14.94 -3.34
CA ALA A 154 11.89 13.92 -4.10
C ALA A 154 11.74 12.52 -3.49
N ASN A 155 11.66 12.41 -2.15
CA ASN A 155 11.46 11.14 -1.46
C ASN A 155 10.04 10.60 -1.67
N ASP A 156 9.01 11.44 -1.55
CA ASP A 156 7.62 11.04 -1.77
C ASP A 156 7.37 10.60 -3.22
N MET A 157 7.98 11.28 -4.20
CA MET A 157 7.92 10.88 -5.59
C MET A 157 8.60 9.54 -5.85
N LYS A 158 9.73 9.23 -5.18
CA LYS A 158 10.37 7.91 -5.24
C LYS A 158 9.48 6.83 -4.65
N MET A 159 8.85 7.09 -3.51
CA MET A 159 7.92 6.15 -2.86
C MET A 159 6.71 5.87 -3.75
N TYR A 160 6.12 6.89 -4.35
CA TYR A 160 5.02 6.74 -5.29
C TYR A 160 5.42 5.92 -6.53
N THR A 161 6.58 6.20 -7.10
CA THR A 161 7.10 5.46 -8.26
C THR A 161 7.34 3.99 -7.90
N ALA A 162 7.92 3.71 -6.74
CA ALA A 162 8.10 2.34 -6.24
C ALA A 162 6.77 1.62 -6.05
N SER A 163 5.77 2.30 -5.48
CA SER A 163 4.42 1.77 -5.32
C SER A 163 3.75 1.46 -6.65
N LEU A 164 3.86 2.37 -7.62
CA LEU A 164 3.31 2.17 -8.96
C LEU A 164 3.95 0.96 -9.65
N LEU A 165 5.28 0.85 -9.59
CA LEU A 165 6.02 -0.27 -10.16
C LEU A 165 5.63 -1.60 -9.50
N LEU A 166 5.55 -1.64 -8.17
CA LEU A 166 5.13 -2.83 -7.41
C LEU A 166 3.73 -3.30 -7.84
N ASN A 167 2.77 -2.36 -7.91
CA ASN A 167 1.40 -2.67 -8.31
C ASN A 167 1.32 -3.11 -9.78
N LEU A 168 2.11 -2.51 -10.67
CA LEU A 168 2.19 -2.91 -12.08
C LEU A 168 2.76 -4.33 -12.21
N CYS A 169 3.85 -4.66 -11.50
CA CYS A 169 4.41 -6.00 -11.48
C CYS A 169 3.42 -7.03 -10.92
N ALA A 170 2.76 -6.72 -9.81
CA ALA A 170 1.75 -7.60 -9.23
C ALA A 170 0.58 -7.84 -10.20
N PHE A 171 0.15 -6.81 -10.91
CA PHE A 171 -0.89 -6.92 -11.93
C PHE A 171 -0.44 -7.78 -13.11
N ALA A 172 0.78 -7.59 -13.62
CA ALA A 172 1.33 -8.40 -14.70
C ALA A 172 1.40 -9.88 -14.30
N VAL A 173 1.94 -10.20 -13.11
CA VAL A 173 1.99 -11.58 -12.60
C VAL A 173 0.59 -12.17 -12.47
N THR A 174 -0.34 -11.42 -11.88
CA THR A 174 -1.73 -11.88 -11.71
C THR A 174 -2.40 -12.12 -13.06
N ALA A 175 -2.23 -11.24 -14.03
CA ALA A 175 -2.78 -11.41 -15.37
C ALA A 175 -2.20 -12.65 -16.08
N LEU A 176 -0.88 -12.86 -15.99
CA LEU A 176 -0.20 -14.02 -16.57
C LEU A 176 -0.69 -15.35 -15.97
N LEU A 177 -1.03 -15.37 -14.69
CA LEU A 177 -1.58 -16.57 -14.04
C LEU A 177 -3.08 -16.76 -14.31
N TYR A 178 -3.83 -15.68 -14.30
CA TYR A 178 -5.29 -15.73 -14.42
C TYR A 178 -5.78 -16.12 -15.81
N PHE A 179 -5.13 -15.63 -16.87
CA PHE A 179 -5.56 -15.91 -18.25
C PHE A 179 -5.45 -17.38 -18.65
N PRO A 180 -4.34 -18.09 -18.39
CA PRO A 180 -4.24 -19.52 -18.67
C PRO A 180 -5.25 -20.36 -17.89
N ILE A 181 -5.47 -20.04 -16.61
CA ILE A 181 -6.42 -20.79 -15.76
C ILE A 181 -7.83 -20.74 -16.36
N ILE A 182 -8.29 -19.56 -16.77
CA ILE A 182 -9.61 -19.41 -17.41
C ILE A 182 -9.67 -20.16 -18.76
N TYR A 183 -8.59 -20.11 -19.53
CA TYR A 183 -8.53 -20.80 -20.83
C TYR A 183 -8.64 -22.32 -20.65
N LEU A 184 -7.89 -22.88 -19.71
CA LEU A 184 -7.93 -24.32 -19.41
C LEU A 184 -9.30 -24.76 -18.90
N LYS A 185 -9.91 -23.99 -17.98
CA LYS A 185 -11.25 -24.28 -17.47
C LYS A 185 -12.32 -24.30 -18.58
N LYS A 186 -12.22 -23.37 -19.53
CA LYS A 186 -13.16 -23.33 -20.67
C LYS A 186 -13.03 -24.57 -21.57
N ARG A 187 -11.79 -25.09 -21.76
CA ARG A 187 -11.51 -26.25 -22.58
C ARG A 187 -12.06 -27.56 -21.98
N GLN A 188 -12.14 -27.65 -20.67
CA GLN A 188 -12.66 -28.82 -19.95
C GLN A 188 -14.19 -28.93 -20.00
N HIS A 189 -14.90 -27.86 -20.32
CA HIS A 189 -16.37 -27.82 -20.41
C HIS A 189 -16.90 -27.73 -21.83
N SER A 190 -16.04 -27.80 -22.82
CA SER A 190 -16.35 -27.86 -24.25
C SER A 190 -16.09 -29.27 -24.81
#